data_3fdaf61f5d90359ae67395438b9350a0
#
_entry.id   3fdaf61f5d90359ae67395438b9350a0
#
_cell.length_a   1.000
_cell.length_b   1.000
_cell.length_c   1.000
_cell.angle_alpha   90.00
_cell.angle_beta   90.00
_cell.angle_gamma   90.00
#
_symmetry.space_group_name_H-M   'P 1'
#
loop_
_entity.id
_entity.type
_entity.pdbx_description
1 polymer ?
#
loop_
_entity_poly.entity_id
_entity_poly.type
_entity_poly.pdbx_seq_one_letter_code
_entity_poly.pdbx_strand_id
1 'polypeptide(L)'
;MKRTFLMILFACLLIVCSAQASQKTPASPPAQAKCPVCGMFVAKNPDWFSSITFKDSTSVYFDGPKDLFRFYLNPGKYIPARKQSDIAGMHVKDYYSLAVIDGRRAFYVIGSNVLGPMGKELVPFARKDDAEGFMHDHQGEKILSFGDITRSVLKGLE
;
A
#
# COMPACT_ATOMS: atom_id res chain seq x y z
N MET A 1 -12.09 29.81 49.14
CA MET A 1 -11.72 30.32 47.81
C MET A 1 -10.53 29.61 47.17
N LYS A 2 -9.61 28.93 47.89
CA LYS A 2 -8.47 28.18 47.29
C LYS A 2 -8.81 26.75 46.76
N ARG A 3 -9.90 26.14 47.24
CA ARG A 3 -10.30 24.77 46.84
C ARG A 3 -11.11 24.71 45.53
N THR A 4 -11.81 25.75 45.18
CA THR A 4 -12.59 25.85 43.94
C THR A 4 -11.70 26.11 42.72
N PHE A 5 -10.57 26.79 42.90
CA PHE A 5 -9.63 27.07 41.80
C PHE A 5 -8.82 25.83 41.34
N LEU A 6 -8.59 24.88 42.24
CA LEU A 6 -7.85 23.65 41.96
C LEU A 6 -8.71 22.64 41.17
N MET A 7 -10.01 22.65 41.33
CA MET A 7 -10.93 21.77 40.56
C MET A 7 -11.13 22.20 39.11
N ILE A 8 -11.04 23.49 38.83
CA ILE A 8 -11.19 24.03 37.46
C ILE A 8 -9.94 23.72 36.63
N LEU A 9 -8.74 23.68 37.24
CA LEU A 9 -7.49 23.35 36.53
C LEU A 9 -7.41 21.87 36.15
N PHE A 10 -8.09 20.96 36.88
CA PHE A 10 -8.09 19.53 36.59
C PHE A 10 -9.10 19.13 35.49
N ALA A 11 -10.13 19.93 35.26
CA ALA A 11 -11.15 19.69 34.25
C ALA A 11 -10.70 20.07 32.81
N CYS A 12 -9.70 20.94 32.67
CA CYS A 12 -9.18 21.35 31.34
C CYS A 12 -8.14 20.39 30.74
N LEU A 13 -7.72 19.34 31.46
CA LEU A 13 -6.62 18.46 30.99
C LEU A 13 -7.08 17.21 30.25
N LEU A 14 -8.38 17.03 29.97
CA LEU A 14 -8.92 15.80 29.39
C LEU A 14 -9.54 15.94 27.98
N ILE A 15 -9.32 17.03 27.28
CA ILE A 15 -9.84 17.17 25.90
C ILE A 15 -8.68 17.39 24.95
N VAL A 16 -7.72 16.46 24.94
CA VAL A 16 -6.93 16.21 23.74
C VAL A 16 -7.63 15.07 22.99
N CYS A 17 -8.75 15.40 22.38
CA CYS A 17 -9.39 14.51 21.42
C CYS A 17 -8.48 14.46 20.19
N SER A 18 -7.62 13.44 20.11
CA SER A 18 -6.85 13.15 18.92
C SER A 18 -7.81 12.85 17.79
N ALA A 19 -8.11 13.84 16.96
CA ALA A 19 -8.76 13.65 15.70
C ALA A 19 -7.81 12.83 14.79
N GLN A 20 -7.86 11.51 14.93
CA GLN A 20 -7.28 10.62 13.93
C GLN A 20 -8.11 10.80 12.66
N ALA A 21 -7.56 11.53 11.71
CA ALA A 21 -8.12 11.59 10.37
C ALA A 21 -8.13 10.16 9.84
N SER A 22 -9.31 9.53 9.83
CA SER A 22 -9.54 8.23 9.20
C SER A 22 -9.26 8.40 7.70
N GLN A 23 -8.08 8.02 7.26
CA GLN A 23 -7.76 7.95 5.84
C GLN A 23 -8.68 6.89 5.23
N LYS A 24 -9.66 7.35 4.46
CA LYS A 24 -10.61 6.47 3.78
C LYS A 24 -9.84 5.65 2.76
N THR A 25 -9.49 4.43 3.13
CA THR A 25 -8.87 3.45 2.23
C THR A 25 -9.82 3.19 1.06
N PRO A 26 -9.39 3.39 -0.19
CA PRO A 26 -10.26 3.11 -1.33
C PRO A 26 -10.53 1.61 -1.39
N ALA A 27 -11.80 1.21 -1.25
CA ALA A 27 -12.21 -0.19 -1.25
C ALA A 27 -12.09 -0.86 -2.63
N SER A 28 -12.19 -0.06 -3.70
CA SER A 28 -12.08 -0.51 -5.10
C SER A 28 -11.66 0.64 -6.01
N PRO A 29 -11.01 0.35 -7.17
CA PRO A 29 -10.68 1.38 -8.14
C PRO A 29 -11.93 1.82 -8.89
N PRO A 30 -11.99 3.09 -9.37
CA PRO A 30 -12.99 3.49 -10.36
C PRO A 30 -12.93 2.60 -11.61
N ALA A 31 -14.07 2.29 -12.22
CA ALA A 31 -14.15 1.37 -13.37
C ALA A 31 -13.24 1.77 -14.55
N GLN A 32 -13.03 3.08 -14.74
CA GLN A 32 -12.19 3.63 -15.81
C GLN A 32 -10.74 3.92 -15.38
N ALA A 33 -10.36 3.55 -14.15
CA ALA A 33 -9.00 3.80 -13.67
C ALA A 33 -7.98 2.99 -14.47
N LYS A 34 -6.96 3.68 -14.98
CA LYS A 34 -5.82 3.07 -15.65
C LYS A 34 -4.58 3.15 -14.79
N CYS A 35 -3.79 2.10 -14.80
CA CYS A 35 -2.47 2.07 -14.19
C CYS A 35 -1.56 3.07 -14.91
N PRO A 36 -0.95 4.05 -14.20
CA PRO A 36 -0.09 5.04 -14.85
C PRO A 36 1.24 4.46 -15.36
N VAL A 37 1.57 3.23 -14.97
CA VAL A 37 2.83 2.56 -15.35
C VAL A 37 2.69 1.75 -16.62
N CYS A 38 1.67 0.89 -16.71
CA CYS A 38 1.45 -0.03 -17.84
C CYS A 38 0.23 0.31 -18.71
N GLY A 39 -0.65 1.22 -18.26
CA GLY A 39 -1.83 1.64 -19.01
C GLY A 39 -3.04 0.72 -18.92
N MET A 40 -2.95 -0.42 -18.23
CA MET A 40 -4.05 -1.38 -18.08
C MET A 40 -5.19 -0.82 -17.25
N PHE A 41 -6.42 -1.23 -17.54
CA PHE A 41 -7.58 -0.96 -16.70
C PHE A 41 -7.48 -1.78 -15.41
N VAL A 42 -7.35 -1.08 -14.28
CA VAL A 42 -7.13 -1.70 -12.97
C VAL A 42 -8.31 -2.58 -12.53
N ALA A 43 -9.52 -2.18 -12.88
CA ALA A 43 -10.74 -2.93 -12.56
C ALA A 43 -10.82 -4.33 -13.20
N LYS A 44 -9.96 -4.65 -14.19
CA LYS A 44 -9.88 -5.99 -14.78
C LYS A 44 -9.13 -7.00 -13.89
N ASN A 45 -8.35 -6.50 -12.93
CA ASN A 45 -7.55 -7.32 -12.02
C ASN A 45 -7.85 -6.97 -10.56
N PRO A 46 -9.11 -7.18 -10.10
CA PRO A 46 -9.55 -6.68 -8.79
C PRO A 46 -8.82 -7.30 -7.61
N ASP A 47 -8.29 -8.51 -7.75
CA ASP A 47 -7.57 -9.21 -6.68
C ASP A 47 -6.12 -8.72 -6.53
N TRP A 48 -5.57 -8.07 -7.55
CA TRP A 48 -4.24 -7.47 -7.56
C TRP A 48 -4.24 -5.96 -7.33
N PHE A 49 -5.42 -5.39 -7.18
CA PHE A 49 -5.61 -3.95 -7.02
C PHE A 49 -4.67 -3.35 -5.96
N SER A 50 -4.01 -2.28 -6.34
CA SER A 50 -3.14 -1.50 -5.47
C SER A 50 -3.38 0.00 -5.67
N SER A 51 -3.09 0.83 -4.68
CA SER A 51 -3.29 2.29 -4.79
C SER A 51 -2.29 3.09 -3.99
N ILE A 52 -2.05 4.31 -4.46
CA ILE A 52 -1.35 5.36 -3.73
C ILE A 52 -2.31 6.53 -3.54
N THR A 53 -2.41 7.01 -2.30
CA THR A 53 -3.14 8.24 -1.95
C THR A 53 -2.14 9.33 -1.63
N PHE A 54 -2.32 10.52 -2.22
CA PHE A 54 -1.48 11.68 -1.99
C PHE A 54 -2.02 12.53 -0.84
N LYS A 55 -1.19 13.47 -0.35
CA LYS A 55 -1.54 14.41 0.73
C LYS A 55 -2.70 15.34 0.37
N ASP A 56 -2.93 15.60 -0.91
CA ASP A 56 -4.06 16.35 -1.44
C ASP A 56 -5.35 15.50 -1.59
N SER A 57 -5.36 14.29 -1.03
CA SER A 57 -6.47 13.33 -1.08
C SER A 57 -6.78 12.75 -2.48
N THR A 58 -6.01 13.07 -3.51
CA THR A 58 -6.11 12.40 -4.80
C THR A 58 -5.49 11.01 -4.75
N SER A 59 -5.91 10.10 -5.62
CA SER A 59 -5.39 8.74 -5.65
C SER A 59 -5.05 8.29 -7.07
N VAL A 60 -4.07 7.41 -7.16
CA VAL A 60 -3.73 6.65 -8.36
C VAL A 60 -3.81 5.17 -8.07
N TYR A 61 -4.13 4.39 -9.08
CA TYR A 61 -4.45 2.98 -8.96
C TYR A 61 -3.55 2.15 -9.87
N PHE A 62 -3.22 0.94 -9.43
CA PHE A 62 -2.33 0.02 -10.15
C PHE A 62 -2.97 -1.35 -10.22
N ASP A 63 -2.70 -2.06 -11.29
CA ASP A 63 -3.15 -3.43 -11.55
C ASP A 63 -2.34 -4.49 -10.78
N GLY A 64 -1.23 -4.09 -10.13
CA GLY A 64 -0.44 -4.94 -9.24
C GLY A 64 0.56 -4.16 -8.39
N PRO A 65 1.05 -4.79 -7.30
CA PRO A 65 2.06 -4.20 -6.42
C PRO A 65 3.38 -3.84 -7.13
N LYS A 66 3.82 -4.62 -8.12
CA LYS A 66 5.03 -4.33 -8.88
C LYS A 66 4.98 -2.93 -9.52
N ASP A 67 3.88 -2.59 -10.17
CA ASP A 67 3.72 -1.28 -10.80
C ASP A 67 3.51 -0.17 -9.77
N LEU A 68 2.84 -0.45 -8.64
CA LEU A 68 2.78 0.47 -7.51
C LEU A 68 4.20 0.84 -7.03
N PHE A 69 5.09 -0.13 -6.85
CA PHE A 69 6.47 0.13 -6.41
C PHE A 69 7.32 0.79 -7.48
N ARG A 70 7.14 0.48 -8.76
CA ARG A 70 7.78 1.20 -9.87
C ARG A 70 7.42 2.68 -9.84
N PHE A 71 6.15 2.98 -9.62
CA PHE A 71 5.68 4.35 -9.44
C PHE A 71 6.25 4.99 -8.18
N TYR A 72 6.15 4.31 -7.02
CA TYR A 72 6.63 4.80 -5.73
C TYR A 72 8.11 5.23 -5.78
N LEU A 73 8.97 4.43 -6.41
CA LEU A 73 10.40 4.71 -6.50
C LEU A 73 10.75 5.86 -7.47
N ASN A 74 9.85 6.24 -8.37
CA ASN A 74 10.05 7.36 -9.29
C ASN A 74 8.71 7.93 -9.80
N PRO A 75 7.92 8.60 -8.93
CA PRO A 75 6.60 9.11 -9.32
C PRO A 75 6.66 10.09 -10.48
N GLY A 76 7.67 10.97 -10.50
CA GLY A 76 7.86 12.02 -11.51
C GLY A 76 8.07 11.46 -12.93
N LYS A 77 8.48 10.20 -13.09
CA LYS A 77 8.55 9.55 -14.40
C LYS A 77 7.16 9.37 -15.04
N TYR A 78 6.14 9.13 -14.23
CA TYR A 78 4.78 8.78 -14.68
C TYR A 78 3.83 9.96 -14.57
N ILE A 79 3.98 10.79 -13.53
CA ILE A 79 3.23 12.01 -13.29
C ILE A 79 4.22 13.10 -12.89
N PRO A 80 4.66 13.95 -13.82
CA PRO A 80 5.78 14.91 -13.60
C PRO A 80 5.61 15.83 -12.39
N ALA A 81 4.36 16.17 -12.02
CA ALA A 81 4.08 17.02 -10.86
C ALA A 81 4.18 16.32 -9.51
N ARG A 82 4.35 14.98 -9.47
CA ARG A 82 4.34 14.20 -8.24
C ARG A 82 5.75 13.82 -7.78
N LYS A 83 5.92 13.87 -6.45
CA LYS A 83 7.14 13.44 -5.75
C LYS A 83 6.79 12.36 -4.73
N GLN A 84 7.77 11.56 -4.33
CA GLN A 84 7.61 10.53 -3.30
C GLN A 84 7.15 11.14 -1.95
N SER A 85 7.60 12.36 -1.64
CA SER A 85 7.20 13.10 -0.44
C SER A 85 5.73 13.51 -0.41
N ASP A 86 5.02 13.48 -1.54
CA ASP A 86 3.59 13.82 -1.61
C ASP A 86 2.69 12.62 -1.24
N ILE A 87 3.27 11.42 -1.13
CA ILE A 87 2.54 10.18 -0.87
C ILE A 87 2.15 10.11 0.61
N ALA A 88 0.86 10.11 0.89
CA ALA A 88 0.28 9.96 2.22
C ALA A 88 0.08 8.48 2.59
N GLY A 89 -0.48 7.67 1.68
CA GLY A 89 -0.80 6.27 1.92
C GLY A 89 -0.50 5.38 0.73
N MET A 90 -0.24 4.11 1.01
CA MET A 90 -0.06 3.04 0.01
C MET A 90 -0.87 1.84 0.43
N HIS A 91 -1.64 1.27 -0.48
CA HIS A 91 -2.51 0.14 -0.19
C HIS A 91 -2.32 -0.96 -1.23
N VAL A 92 -2.31 -2.19 -0.76
CA VAL A 92 -2.26 -3.41 -1.58
C VAL A 92 -3.34 -4.37 -1.09
N LYS A 93 -3.69 -5.38 -1.87
CA LYS A 93 -4.55 -6.46 -1.40
C LYS A 93 -3.74 -7.60 -0.83
N ASP A 94 -4.09 -8.04 0.36
CA ASP A 94 -3.61 -9.30 0.92
C ASP A 94 -4.05 -10.46 0.02
N TYR A 95 -3.12 -11.34 -0.33
CA TYR A 95 -3.35 -12.39 -1.32
C TYR A 95 -4.42 -13.41 -0.88
N TYR A 96 -4.44 -13.78 0.40
CA TYR A 96 -5.40 -14.79 0.89
C TYR A 96 -6.75 -14.20 1.26
N SER A 97 -6.77 -13.09 1.98
CA SER A 97 -8.03 -12.52 2.48
C SER A 97 -8.70 -11.56 1.50
N LEU A 98 -7.98 -11.10 0.48
CA LEU A 98 -8.38 -10.03 -0.45
C LEU A 98 -8.71 -8.70 0.26
N ALA A 99 -8.34 -8.57 1.53
CA ALA A 99 -8.47 -7.33 2.28
C ALA A 99 -7.48 -6.28 1.78
N VAL A 100 -7.90 -5.01 1.78
CA VAL A 100 -7.00 -3.90 1.51
C VAL A 100 -6.16 -3.62 2.76
N ILE A 101 -4.85 -3.68 2.63
CA ILE A 101 -3.89 -3.52 3.71
C ILE A 101 -2.90 -2.39 3.42
N ASP A 102 -2.22 -1.89 4.47
CA ASP A 102 -1.16 -0.90 4.32
C ASP A 102 0.07 -1.51 3.64
N GLY A 103 0.38 -1.06 2.44
CA GLY A 103 1.50 -1.55 1.64
C GLY A 103 2.88 -1.29 2.25
N ARG A 104 3.00 -0.34 3.20
CA ARG A 104 4.26 -0.10 3.92
C ARG A 104 4.50 -1.11 5.05
N ARG A 105 3.45 -1.82 5.48
CA ARG A 105 3.49 -2.79 6.57
C ARG A 105 3.35 -4.23 6.08
N ALA A 106 3.02 -4.42 4.82
CA ALA A 106 2.86 -5.73 4.20
C ALA A 106 4.20 -6.46 4.03
N PHE A 107 4.13 -7.77 4.00
CA PHE A 107 5.20 -8.67 3.55
C PHE A 107 4.96 -9.06 2.10
N TYR A 108 6.03 -9.21 1.32
CA TYR A 108 5.93 -9.47 -0.11
C TYR A 108 6.75 -10.69 -0.47
N VAL A 109 6.10 -11.70 -1.06
CA VAL A 109 6.82 -12.87 -1.62
C VAL A 109 7.15 -12.60 -3.08
N ILE A 110 8.39 -12.90 -3.47
CA ILE A 110 8.86 -12.87 -4.85
C ILE A 110 9.36 -14.24 -5.30
N GLY A 111 9.47 -14.45 -6.62
CA GLY A 111 10.00 -15.68 -7.22
C GLY A 111 9.03 -16.86 -7.19
N SER A 112 7.78 -16.66 -6.78
CA SER A 112 6.78 -17.73 -6.77
C SER A 112 6.29 -18.11 -8.17
N ASN A 113 5.65 -19.27 -8.28
CA ASN A 113 4.96 -19.73 -9.50
C ASN A 113 3.62 -19.04 -9.74
N VAL A 114 3.17 -18.17 -8.83
CA VAL A 114 1.98 -17.34 -8.99
C VAL A 114 2.34 -16.09 -9.78
N LEU A 115 1.60 -15.86 -10.87
CA LEU A 115 1.79 -14.70 -11.73
C LEU A 115 0.68 -13.68 -11.50
N GLY A 116 1.06 -12.42 -11.45
CA GLY A 116 0.12 -11.29 -11.46
C GLY A 116 -0.22 -10.84 -12.89
N PRO A 117 -0.94 -9.72 -13.03
CA PRO A 117 -1.37 -9.19 -14.33
C PRO A 117 -0.23 -8.94 -15.33
N MET A 118 0.96 -8.60 -14.82
CA MET A 118 2.16 -8.30 -15.60
C MET A 118 3.25 -9.36 -15.42
N GLY A 119 2.88 -10.64 -15.24
CA GLY A 119 3.81 -11.75 -15.04
C GLY A 119 4.30 -11.84 -13.60
N LYS A 120 5.62 -12.04 -13.39
CA LYS A 120 6.21 -12.11 -12.04
C LYS A 120 5.80 -10.90 -11.20
N GLU A 121 5.45 -11.13 -9.94
CA GLU A 121 4.84 -10.11 -9.10
C GLU A 121 5.42 -10.09 -7.66
N LEU A 122 5.13 -9.04 -6.93
CA LEU A 122 5.28 -8.94 -5.49
C LEU A 122 3.96 -9.38 -4.85
N VAL A 123 3.89 -10.58 -4.30
CA VAL A 123 2.65 -11.13 -3.71
C VAL A 123 2.51 -10.65 -2.27
N PRO A 124 1.51 -9.81 -1.93
CA PRO A 124 1.44 -9.15 -0.62
C PRO A 124 0.66 -9.94 0.41
N PHE A 125 1.12 -9.86 1.67
CA PHE A 125 0.51 -10.49 2.84
C PHE A 125 0.49 -9.52 4.03
N ALA A 126 -0.60 -9.55 4.80
CA ALA A 126 -0.72 -8.80 6.05
C ALA A 126 0.14 -9.42 7.16
N ARG A 127 0.31 -10.74 7.14
CA ARG A 127 1.00 -11.52 8.17
C ARG A 127 2.23 -12.22 7.58
N LYS A 128 3.29 -12.27 8.39
CA LYS A 128 4.52 -12.93 7.99
C LYS A 128 4.33 -14.45 7.85
N ASP A 129 3.57 -15.05 8.74
CA ASP A 129 3.28 -16.50 8.71
C ASP A 129 2.56 -16.91 7.41
N ASP A 130 1.63 -16.08 6.93
CA ASP A 130 0.93 -16.31 5.66
C ASP A 130 1.90 -16.21 4.47
N ALA A 131 2.84 -15.25 4.52
CA ALA A 131 3.89 -15.12 3.51
C ALA A 131 4.86 -16.32 3.52
N GLU A 132 5.20 -16.85 4.69
CA GLU A 132 6.07 -18.03 4.85
C GLU A 132 5.37 -19.29 4.32
N GLY A 133 4.09 -19.50 4.66
CA GLY A 133 3.28 -20.59 4.11
C GLY A 133 3.17 -20.52 2.59
N PHE A 134 2.81 -19.36 2.07
CA PHE A 134 2.73 -19.13 0.61
C PHE A 134 4.09 -19.37 -0.09
N MET A 135 5.18 -18.88 0.47
CA MET A 135 6.51 -19.08 -0.08
C MET A 135 6.85 -20.56 -0.22
N HIS A 136 6.51 -21.37 0.80
CA HIS A 136 6.70 -22.81 0.77
C HIS A 136 5.81 -23.49 -0.30
N ASP A 137 4.52 -23.17 -0.32
CA ASP A 137 3.53 -23.86 -1.16
C ASP A 137 3.63 -23.46 -2.64
N HIS A 138 4.10 -22.25 -2.91
CA HIS A 138 4.20 -21.68 -4.25
C HIS A 138 5.63 -21.47 -4.75
N GLN A 139 6.60 -22.17 -4.15
CA GLN A 139 8.01 -22.13 -4.58
C GLN A 139 8.60 -20.71 -4.60
N GLY A 140 8.16 -19.85 -3.67
CA GLY A 140 8.68 -18.50 -3.55
C GLY A 140 10.16 -18.48 -3.16
N GLU A 141 10.90 -17.52 -3.68
CA GLU A 141 12.34 -17.41 -3.43
C GLU A 141 12.66 -16.59 -2.17
N LYS A 142 11.88 -15.54 -1.90
CA LYS A 142 12.20 -14.60 -0.84
C LYS A 142 10.97 -13.84 -0.34
N ILE A 143 10.95 -13.55 0.98
CA ILE A 143 10.03 -12.61 1.60
C ILE A 143 10.75 -11.28 1.79
N LEU A 144 10.13 -10.20 1.36
CA LEU A 144 10.63 -8.83 1.44
C LEU A 144 9.70 -7.99 2.34
N SER A 145 10.29 -7.06 3.07
CA SER A 145 9.58 -5.92 3.66
C SER A 145 9.54 -4.75 2.68
N PHE A 146 8.74 -3.73 3.00
CA PHE A 146 8.68 -2.51 2.19
C PHE A 146 10.06 -1.90 1.89
N GLY A 147 10.96 -1.84 2.88
CA GLY A 147 12.28 -1.24 2.74
C GLY A 147 13.24 -2.04 1.84
N ASP A 148 12.97 -3.33 1.62
CA ASP A 148 13.81 -4.19 0.81
C ASP A 148 13.50 -4.08 -0.69
N ILE A 149 12.38 -3.45 -1.06
CA ILE A 149 11.91 -3.36 -2.45
C ILE A 149 12.63 -2.21 -3.15
N THR A 150 13.66 -2.54 -3.90
CA THR A 150 14.52 -1.63 -4.65
C THR A 150 14.26 -1.72 -6.15
N ARG A 151 14.86 -0.79 -6.92
CA ARG A 151 14.84 -0.85 -8.39
C ARG A 151 15.45 -2.15 -8.93
N SER A 152 16.48 -2.67 -8.26
CA SER A 152 17.11 -3.94 -8.64
C SER A 152 16.16 -5.12 -8.46
N VAL A 153 15.42 -5.17 -7.34
CA VAL A 153 14.38 -6.19 -7.11
C VAL A 153 13.32 -6.13 -8.21
N LEU A 154 12.80 -4.94 -8.52
CA LEU A 154 11.77 -4.78 -9.56
C LEU A 154 12.27 -5.18 -10.96
N LYS A 155 13.54 -4.93 -11.26
CA LYS A 155 14.16 -5.37 -12.52
C LYS A 155 14.25 -6.90 -12.62
N GLY A 156 14.47 -7.60 -11.52
CA GLY A 156 14.46 -9.08 -11.48
C GLY A 156 13.09 -9.72 -11.70
N LEU A 157 12.01 -8.91 -11.65
CA LEU A 157 10.64 -9.35 -11.92
C LEU A 157 10.17 -9.06 -13.37
N GLU A 158 11.06 -8.64 -14.24
CA GLU A 158 10.78 -8.38 -15.68
C GLU A 158 10.81 -9.65 -16.55
#